data_ccd0de30a6a95421afe15f48ad080674
#
_entry.id   ccd0de30a6a95421afe15f48ad080674
#
_cell.length_a   1.000
_cell.length_b   1.000
_cell.length_c   1.000
_cell.angle_alpha   90.00
_cell.angle_beta   90.00
_cell.angle_gamma   90.00
#
_symmetry.space_group_name_H-M   'P 1'
#
loop_
_entity.id
_entity.type
_entity.pdbx_description
1 polymer ?
#
loop_
_entity_poly.entity_id
_entity_poly.type
_entity_poly.pdbx_seq_one_letter_code
_entity_poly.pdbx_strand_id
1 'polypeptide(L)'
;MKRILSVACGLLALVGFGLVGGLGAGTCSAAVKLKVGASPTPHAEILKEAAPLLKKKGIELVIVEYADYVQPNVALNNGDLDANYFQHKPYMDDFNKQKGTKLTAMAFIHYEPFGMYAGKTSSLKDLKKGAIVSVPNDTTNEARALLLLKDQGLIKLKKETLDVTRLDIVENPMGLKIEEIEAPQLARSLPDVDFSIINGNYAMLGKLKVKDAVATEANDSLAAATFANVIAVREGDENRPELKALVEILKSDALKKFMIEKFEGGVVPAK
;
A
#
# COMPACT_ATOMS: atom_id res chain seq x y z
N MET A 1 -47.48 73.02 -16.39
CA MET A 1 -47.67 73.66 -17.73
C MET A 1 -47.17 72.72 -18.80
N LYS A 2 -48.13 72.33 -19.72
CA LYS A 2 -47.95 71.99 -21.16
C LYS A 2 -46.94 70.85 -21.50
N ARG A 3 -47.19 69.88 -22.31
CA ARG A 3 -48.29 69.33 -23.17
C ARG A 3 -47.74 67.98 -23.71
N ILE A 4 -48.42 66.90 -23.57
CA ILE A 4 -48.99 65.99 -24.57
C ILE A 4 -48.41 66.12 -25.99
N LEU A 5 -47.91 64.98 -26.54
CA LEU A 5 -48.40 64.50 -27.87
C LEU A 5 -48.11 63.01 -28.04
N SER A 6 -49.19 62.29 -28.30
CA SER A 6 -49.22 60.90 -28.78
C SER A 6 -48.97 60.89 -30.28
N VAL A 7 -48.25 59.84 -30.79
CA VAL A 7 -48.56 59.31 -32.14
C VAL A 7 -48.41 57.79 -32.12
N ALA A 8 -49.49 57.17 -32.51
CA ALA A 8 -49.56 55.71 -32.75
C ALA A 8 -49.17 55.39 -34.21
N CYS A 9 -48.80 54.22 -34.45
CA CYS A 9 -49.12 53.32 -35.54
C CYS A 9 -47.93 52.44 -36.00
N GLY A 10 -48.22 51.18 -36.16
CA GLY A 10 -47.51 50.33 -37.10
C GLY A 10 -47.26 48.91 -36.65
N LEU A 11 -48.32 48.03 -36.71
CA LEU A 11 -48.15 46.58 -36.73
C LEU A 11 -47.32 46.13 -37.95
N LEU A 12 -46.33 45.32 -37.78
CA LEU A 12 -45.96 44.29 -38.76
C LEU A 12 -45.42 43.05 -38.01
N ALA A 13 -46.22 41.99 -38.04
CA ALA A 13 -45.84 40.64 -37.60
C ALA A 13 -44.94 40.01 -38.64
N LEU A 14 -43.73 39.62 -38.22
CA LEU A 14 -42.90 38.70 -38.96
C LEU A 14 -42.61 37.47 -38.08
N VAL A 15 -43.29 36.37 -38.45
CA VAL A 15 -43.06 35.04 -37.88
C VAL A 15 -41.72 34.54 -38.39
N GLY A 16 -40.70 34.63 -37.55
CA GLY A 16 -39.41 34.01 -37.78
C GLY A 16 -39.35 32.66 -37.06
N PHE A 17 -39.44 31.56 -37.81
CA PHE A 17 -39.20 30.21 -37.33
C PHE A 17 -37.68 30.04 -37.06
N GLY A 18 -37.23 30.32 -35.83
CA GLY A 18 -35.87 30.09 -35.40
C GLY A 18 -35.72 28.62 -34.92
N LEU A 19 -35.03 27.80 -35.71
CA LEU A 19 -34.50 26.53 -35.24
C LEU A 19 -33.60 26.79 -34.02
N VAL A 20 -34.05 26.49 -32.85
CA VAL A 20 -33.23 26.36 -31.64
C VAL A 20 -32.52 25.03 -31.76
N GLY A 21 -31.35 25.02 -32.39
CA GLY A 21 -30.39 23.94 -32.29
C GLY A 21 -29.90 23.86 -30.85
N GLY A 22 -30.46 22.89 -30.11
CA GLY A 22 -29.99 22.57 -28.78
C GLY A 22 -28.53 22.12 -28.84
N LEU A 23 -27.59 23.06 -28.62
CA LEU A 23 -26.23 22.72 -28.21
C LEU A 23 -26.36 22.08 -26.86
N GLY A 24 -26.33 20.74 -26.83
CA GLY A 24 -26.14 19.97 -25.62
C GLY A 24 -24.79 20.39 -25.00
N ALA A 25 -24.86 21.33 -24.08
CA ALA A 25 -23.74 21.60 -23.21
C ALA A 25 -23.46 20.32 -22.41
N GLY A 26 -22.55 19.50 -22.92
CA GLY A 26 -21.99 18.42 -22.16
C GLY A 26 -21.40 19.04 -20.89
N THR A 27 -22.07 18.83 -19.77
CA THR A 27 -21.53 19.20 -18.46
C THR A 27 -20.22 18.46 -18.29
N CYS A 28 -19.12 19.14 -18.56
CA CYS A 28 -17.80 18.64 -18.18
C CYS A 28 -17.79 18.63 -16.65
N SER A 29 -18.22 17.52 -16.06
CA SER A 29 -18.09 17.34 -14.62
C SER A 29 -16.60 17.39 -14.30
N ALA A 30 -16.19 18.29 -13.40
CA ALA A 30 -14.82 18.36 -12.95
C ALA A 30 -14.41 16.99 -12.41
N ALA A 31 -13.24 16.51 -12.82
CA ALA A 31 -12.73 15.22 -12.35
C ALA A 31 -12.62 15.23 -10.81
N VAL A 32 -13.11 14.16 -10.20
CA VAL A 32 -13.01 13.98 -8.75
C VAL A 32 -11.55 13.67 -8.42
N LYS A 33 -10.91 14.48 -7.56
CA LYS A 33 -9.56 14.21 -7.09
C LYS A 33 -9.62 13.15 -6.01
N LEU A 34 -8.76 12.13 -6.14
CA LEU A 34 -8.57 11.08 -5.17
C LEU A 34 -7.09 11.02 -4.76
N LYS A 35 -6.82 11.39 -3.51
CA LYS A 35 -5.46 11.47 -2.99
C LYS A 35 -5.10 10.21 -2.22
N VAL A 36 -4.11 9.45 -2.70
CA VAL A 36 -3.71 8.16 -2.13
C VAL A 36 -2.24 8.18 -1.71
N GLY A 37 -1.99 7.89 -0.42
CA GLY A 37 -0.64 7.73 0.12
C GLY A 37 -0.10 6.33 -0.20
N ALA A 38 1.17 6.21 -0.61
CA ALA A 38 1.75 4.93 -0.98
C ALA A 38 3.27 4.88 -0.70
N SER A 39 3.81 3.67 -0.51
CA SER A 39 5.26 3.47 -0.62
C SER A 39 5.69 3.60 -2.09
N PRO A 40 6.92 4.06 -2.39
CA PRO A 40 7.37 4.30 -3.77
C PRO A 40 7.25 3.06 -4.66
N THR A 41 7.65 1.89 -4.16
CA THR A 41 7.54 0.58 -4.84
C THR A 41 7.04 -0.48 -3.85
N PRO A 42 6.20 -1.43 -4.26
CA PRO A 42 5.53 -1.55 -5.55
C PRO A 42 4.27 -0.67 -5.65
N HIS A 43 3.80 -0.11 -4.53
CA HIS A 43 2.47 0.47 -4.35
C HIS A 43 2.20 1.67 -5.27
N ALA A 44 3.10 2.67 -5.27
CA ALA A 44 2.95 3.84 -6.16
C ALA A 44 3.09 3.45 -7.64
N GLU A 45 3.90 2.44 -7.98
CA GLU A 45 4.00 1.94 -9.35
C GLU A 45 2.69 1.30 -9.81
N ILE A 46 2.04 0.49 -8.95
CA ILE A 46 0.73 -0.11 -9.22
C ILE A 46 -0.35 0.97 -9.36
N LEU A 47 -0.32 2.00 -8.51
CA LEU A 47 -1.24 3.13 -8.61
C LEU A 47 -1.03 3.95 -9.88
N LYS A 48 0.23 4.14 -10.32
CA LYS A 48 0.54 4.82 -11.59
C LYS A 48 -0.03 4.08 -12.78
N GLU A 49 -0.01 2.73 -12.77
CA GLU A 49 -0.64 1.90 -13.80
C GLU A 49 -2.18 1.99 -13.76
N ALA A 50 -2.77 2.10 -12.56
CA ALA A 50 -4.21 2.28 -12.40
C ALA A 50 -4.73 3.67 -12.81
N ALA A 51 -3.88 4.71 -12.74
CA ALA A 51 -4.28 6.11 -12.95
C ALA A 51 -4.98 6.38 -14.28
N PRO A 52 -4.52 5.89 -15.46
CA PRO A 52 -5.22 6.11 -16.72
C PRO A 52 -6.60 5.45 -16.78
N LEU A 53 -6.82 4.35 -16.06
CA LEU A 53 -8.11 3.67 -15.97
C LEU A 53 -9.08 4.46 -15.07
N LEU A 54 -8.58 5.01 -13.97
CA LEU A 54 -9.37 5.92 -13.10
C LEU A 54 -9.75 7.20 -13.85
N LYS A 55 -8.82 7.76 -14.63
CA LYS A 55 -9.10 8.97 -15.45
C LYS A 55 -10.25 8.75 -16.41
N LYS A 56 -10.38 7.58 -17.04
CA LYS A 56 -11.52 7.21 -17.89
C LYS A 56 -12.86 7.20 -17.14
N LYS A 57 -12.82 6.99 -15.81
CA LYS A 57 -14.00 7.07 -14.93
C LYS A 57 -14.21 8.48 -14.34
N GLY A 58 -13.48 9.50 -14.79
CA GLY A 58 -13.59 10.88 -14.30
C GLY A 58 -12.89 11.10 -12.95
N ILE A 59 -11.96 10.22 -12.56
CA ILE A 59 -11.23 10.30 -11.30
C ILE A 59 -9.77 10.66 -11.58
N GLU A 60 -9.30 11.78 -11.03
CA GLU A 60 -7.90 12.21 -11.04
C GLU A 60 -7.19 11.63 -9.82
N LEU A 61 -6.33 10.63 -10.03
CA LEU A 61 -5.53 10.05 -8.96
C LEU A 61 -4.32 10.92 -8.64
N VAL A 62 -4.19 11.34 -7.39
CA VAL A 62 -3.03 12.06 -6.84
C VAL A 62 -2.29 11.12 -5.90
N ILE A 63 -1.09 10.69 -6.28
CA ILE A 63 -0.26 9.78 -5.51
C ILE A 63 0.71 10.57 -4.66
N VAL A 64 0.72 10.31 -3.34
CA VAL A 64 1.67 10.91 -2.40
C VAL A 64 2.58 9.80 -1.86
N GLU A 65 3.86 9.87 -2.21
CA GLU A 65 4.83 8.84 -1.82
C GLU A 65 5.40 9.12 -0.43
N TYR A 66 5.48 8.06 0.41
CA TYR A 66 6.04 8.09 1.76
C TYR A 66 7.16 7.06 1.90
N ALA A 67 8.22 7.45 2.59
CA ALA A 67 9.39 6.58 2.80
C ALA A 67 9.29 5.69 4.06
N ASP A 68 8.32 5.95 4.94
CA ASP A 68 8.10 5.24 6.20
C ASP A 68 6.67 4.70 6.32
N TYR A 69 6.41 3.94 7.39
CA TYR A 69 5.11 3.30 7.62
C TYR A 69 4.19 4.09 8.58
N VAL A 70 4.68 5.16 9.20
CA VAL A 70 3.91 5.93 10.20
C VAL A 70 3.11 7.05 9.51
N GLN A 71 3.79 7.85 8.69
CA GLN A 71 3.22 9.05 8.10
C GLN A 71 2.00 8.81 7.20
N PRO A 72 1.91 7.74 6.38
CA PRO A 72 0.71 7.52 5.56
C PRO A 72 -0.56 7.31 6.39
N ASN A 73 -0.46 6.66 7.56
CA ASN A 73 -1.60 6.46 8.46
C ASN A 73 -1.96 7.75 9.21
N VAL A 74 -0.97 8.52 9.63
CA VAL A 74 -1.20 9.85 10.24
C VAL A 74 -1.91 10.77 9.26
N ALA A 75 -1.41 10.87 8.03
CA ALA A 75 -1.99 11.72 6.98
C ALA A 75 -3.42 11.27 6.60
N LEU A 76 -3.67 9.95 6.53
CA LEU A 76 -5.01 9.43 6.28
C LEU A 76 -5.97 9.76 7.42
N ASN A 77 -5.56 9.54 8.66
CA ASN A 77 -6.37 9.84 9.84
C ASN A 77 -6.73 11.34 9.93
N ASN A 78 -5.80 12.21 9.57
CA ASN A 78 -5.98 13.66 9.60
C ASN A 78 -6.83 14.20 8.44
N GLY A 79 -7.17 13.38 7.43
CA GLY A 79 -7.92 13.80 6.24
C GLY A 79 -7.06 14.41 5.13
N ASP A 80 -5.72 14.36 5.24
CA ASP A 80 -4.80 14.82 4.19
C ASP A 80 -4.77 13.89 2.98
N LEU A 81 -5.20 12.63 3.18
CA LEU A 81 -5.38 11.60 2.18
C LEU A 81 -6.81 11.07 2.19
N ASP A 82 -7.26 10.53 1.06
CA ASP A 82 -8.52 9.81 0.94
C ASP A 82 -8.37 8.32 1.25
N ALA A 83 -7.22 7.75 0.90
CA ALA A 83 -6.82 6.37 1.17
C ALA A 83 -5.31 6.26 1.32
N ASN A 84 -4.84 5.12 1.84
CA ASN A 84 -3.44 4.75 1.66
C ASN A 84 -3.32 3.29 1.18
N TYR A 85 -2.18 3.00 0.57
CA TYR A 85 -1.81 1.71 0.02
C TYR A 85 -0.32 1.48 0.25
N PHE A 86 0.03 0.81 1.35
CA PHE A 86 1.42 0.57 1.75
C PHE A 86 1.58 -0.53 2.80
N GLN A 87 0.48 -0.96 3.44
CA GLN A 87 0.48 -1.76 4.67
C GLN A 87 -0.38 -3.00 4.56
N HIS A 88 -0.05 -4.02 5.33
CA HIS A 88 -0.91 -5.17 5.59
C HIS A 88 -1.86 -4.91 6.77
N LYS A 89 -2.96 -5.66 6.80
CA LYS A 89 -4.00 -5.46 7.82
C LYS A 89 -3.49 -5.56 9.28
N PRO A 90 -2.65 -6.54 9.69
CA PRO A 90 -2.14 -6.60 11.05
C PRO A 90 -1.41 -5.33 11.50
N TYR A 91 -0.61 -4.71 10.61
CA TYR A 91 0.06 -3.44 10.91
C TYR A 91 -0.96 -2.31 11.13
N MET A 92 -1.97 -2.20 10.26
CA MET A 92 -3.02 -1.19 10.40
C MET A 92 -3.80 -1.36 11.73
N ASP A 93 -4.15 -2.60 12.07
CA ASP A 93 -4.90 -2.90 13.30
C ASP A 93 -4.08 -2.54 14.55
N ASP A 94 -2.79 -2.86 14.56
CA ASP A 94 -1.87 -2.51 15.64
C ASP A 94 -1.66 -0.98 15.72
N PHE A 95 -1.51 -0.30 14.57
CA PHE A 95 -1.44 1.15 14.51
C PHE A 95 -2.70 1.82 15.10
N ASN A 96 -3.89 1.33 14.73
CA ASN A 96 -5.15 1.80 15.28
C ASN A 96 -5.17 1.66 16.82
N LYS A 97 -4.75 0.50 17.31
CA LYS A 97 -4.68 0.22 18.76
C LYS A 97 -3.72 1.15 19.49
N GLN A 98 -2.52 1.35 18.93
CA GLN A 98 -1.47 2.17 19.55
C GLN A 98 -1.75 3.67 19.49
N LYS A 99 -2.33 4.16 18.40
CA LYS A 99 -2.52 5.59 18.13
C LYS A 99 -3.95 6.07 18.33
N GLY A 100 -4.90 5.16 18.61
CA GLY A 100 -6.32 5.49 18.77
C GLY A 100 -6.99 5.94 17.45
N THR A 101 -6.43 5.54 16.30
CA THR A 101 -7.00 5.85 14.99
C THR A 101 -8.11 4.88 14.62
N LYS A 102 -8.92 5.24 13.61
CA LYS A 102 -10.04 4.43 13.12
C LYS A 102 -9.91 4.23 11.60
N LEU A 103 -8.85 3.54 11.22
CA LEU A 103 -8.61 3.15 9.82
C LEU A 103 -9.21 1.77 9.59
N THR A 104 -9.76 1.54 8.39
CA THR A 104 -10.34 0.27 8.01
C THR A 104 -9.81 -0.21 6.67
N ALA A 105 -9.68 -1.53 6.53
CA ALA A 105 -9.24 -2.16 5.29
C ALA A 105 -10.43 -2.32 4.35
N MET A 106 -10.42 -1.62 3.23
CA MET A 106 -11.47 -1.69 2.22
C MET A 106 -11.32 -2.91 1.31
N ALA A 107 -10.08 -3.28 0.96
CA ALA A 107 -9.79 -4.44 0.13
C ALA A 107 -8.36 -4.91 0.31
N PHE A 108 -8.15 -6.22 0.18
CA PHE A 108 -6.84 -6.85 0.03
C PHE A 108 -6.46 -6.82 -1.45
N ILE A 109 -5.25 -6.38 -1.77
CA ILE A 109 -4.80 -6.15 -3.16
C ILE A 109 -3.68 -7.12 -3.55
N HIS A 110 -2.61 -7.22 -2.77
CA HIS A 110 -1.49 -8.10 -3.06
C HIS A 110 -0.76 -8.50 -1.78
N TYR A 111 0.06 -9.52 -1.91
CA TYR A 111 1.00 -9.97 -0.90
C TYR A 111 2.44 -9.77 -1.40
N GLU A 112 3.34 -9.41 -0.49
CA GLU A 112 4.77 -9.33 -0.74
C GLU A 112 5.48 -10.37 0.14
N PRO A 113 6.21 -11.36 -0.45
CA PRO A 113 6.97 -12.31 0.33
C PRO A 113 7.99 -11.60 1.22
N PHE A 114 7.98 -11.96 2.50
CA PHE A 114 8.97 -11.49 3.45
C PHE A 114 10.23 -12.31 3.29
N GLY A 115 11.38 -11.69 3.13
CA GLY A 115 12.62 -12.37 2.78
C GLY A 115 13.74 -12.13 3.78
N MET A 116 14.54 -13.18 4.02
CA MET A 116 15.84 -13.10 4.68
C MET A 116 16.93 -12.97 3.61
N TYR A 117 17.71 -11.93 3.66
CA TYR A 117 18.75 -11.62 2.69
C TYR A 117 20.13 -11.74 3.30
N ALA A 118 21.08 -12.23 2.50
CA ALA A 118 22.49 -12.38 2.87
C ALA A 118 23.17 -11.02 3.03
N GLY A 119 23.88 -10.88 4.13
CA GLY A 119 24.78 -9.76 4.41
C GLY A 119 26.24 -10.24 4.36
N LYS A 120 26.92 -10.29 5.54
CA LYS A 120 28.29 -10.82 5.66
C LYS A 120 28.37 -12.33 5.43
N THR A 121 27.30 -13.06 5.72
CA THR A 121 27.21 -14.51 5.56
C THR A 121 26.33 -14.83 4.34
N SER A 122 26.86 -15.64 3.41
CA SER A 122 26.23 -15.86 2.11
C SER A 122 25.11 -16.90 2.11
N SER A 123 25.09 -17.82 3.10
CA SER A 123 24.07 -18.86 3.19
C SER A 123 23.83 -19.28 4.64
N LEU A 124 22.65 -19.88 4.91
CA LEU A 124 22.34 -20.42 6.24
C LEU A 124 23.26 -21.56 6.65
N LYS A 125 23.90 -22.25 5.70
CA LYS A 125 24.86 -23.32 5.97
C LYS A 125 26.17 -22.80 6.55
N ASP A 126 26.51 -21.56 6.23
CA ASP A 126 27.74 -20.89 6.69
C ASP A 126 27.53 -20.10 7.99
N LEU A 127 26.32 -20.19 8.58
CA LEU A 127 25.94 -19.47 9.78
C LEU A 127 26.83 -19.85 10.95
N LYS A 128 27.41 -18.84 11.59
CA LYS A 128 28.31 -19.00 12.76
C LYS A 128 27.57 -18.66 14.06
N LYS A 129 28.05 -19.21 15.17
CA LYS A 129 27.57 -18.83 16.50
C LYS A 129 27.78 -17.33 16.73
N GLY A 130 26.74 -16.68 17.28
CA GLY A 130 26.74 -15.25 17.56
C GLY A 130 26.50 -14.37 16.34
N ALA A 131 26.09 -14.95 15.21
CA ALA A 131 25.74 -14.19 14.01
C ALA A 131 24.62 -13.15 14.30
N ILE A 132 24.71 -12.02 13.60
CA ILE A 132 23.79 -10.90 13.76
C ILE A 132 22.70 -10.98 12.70
N VAL A 133 21.44 -10.92 13.12
CA VAL A 133 20.26 -10.88 12.23
C VAL A 133 19.46 -9.62 12.52
N SER A 134 19.36 -8.71 11.55
CA SER A 134 18.51 -7.54 11.69
C SER A 134 17.06 -7.86 11.27
N VAL A 135 16.12 -7.30 12.03
CA VAL A 135 14.67 -7.47 11.85
C VAL A 135 13.97 -6.12 11.97
N PRO A 136 12.76 -5.93 11.42
CA PRO A 136 11.97 -4.72 11.66
C PRO A 136 11.69 -4.51 13.15
N ASN A 137 11.63 -3.26 13.58
CA ASN A 137 11.38 -2.88 14.98
C ASN A 137 9.91 -2.62 15.32
N ASP A 138 9.00 -2.70 14.34
CA ASP A 138 7.56 -2.59 14.63
C ASP A 138 7.00 -3.96 15.02
N THR A 139 6.02 -3.94 15.95
CA THR A 139 5.47 -5.12 16.61
C THR A 139 5.13 -6.26 15.64
N THR A 140 4.40 -5.95 14.56
CA THR A 140 3.86 -7.00 13.68
C THR A 140 4.88 -7.54 12.70
N ASN A 141 5.82 -6.72 12.23
CA ASN A 141 6.87 -7.17 11.33
C ASN A 141 8.05 -7.80 12.10
N GLU A 142 8.36 -7.38 13.34
CA GLU A 142 9.27 -8.13 14.23
C GLU A 142 8.74 -9.54 14.45
N ALA A 143 7.47 -9.66 14.88
CA ALA A 143 6.84 -10.96 15.08
C ALA A 143 6.90 -11.85 13.84
N ARG A 144 6.60 -11.28 12.66
CA ARG A 144 6.68 -11.96 11.37
C ARG A 144 8.11 -12.44 11.06
N ALA A 145 9.12 -11.61 11.35
CA ALA A 145 10.53 -11.99 11.17
C ALA A 145 10.95 -13.13 12.10
N LEU A 146 10.54 -13.09 13.36
CA LEU A 146 10.82 -14.15 14.32
C LEU A 146 10.14 -15.47 13.95
N LEU A 147 8.91 -15.42 13.41
CA LEU A 147 8.23 -16.59 12.88
C LEU A 147 8.99 -17.18 11.69
N LEU A 148 9.52 -16.35 10.77
CA LEU A 148 10.37 -16.83 9.68
C LEU A 148 11.64 -17.50 10.20
N LEU A 149 12.32 -16.93 11.20
CA LEU A 149 13.50 -17.55 11.83
C LEU A 149 13.15 -18.90 12.48
N LYS A 150 12.02 -19.00 13.13
CA LYS A 150 11.50 -20.23 13.72
C LYS A 150 11.22 -21.28 12.64
N ASP A 151 10.60 -20.89 11.52
CA ASP A 151 10.29 -21.79 10.40
C ASP A 151 11.57 -22.30 9.70
N GLN A 152 12.67 -21.55 9.76
CA GLN A 152 14.00 -21.99 9.33
C GLN A 152 14.71 -22.87 10.39
N GLY A 153 14.08 -23.14 11.53
CA GLY A 153 14.66 -23.95 12.61
C GLY A 153 15.81 -23.26 13.37
N LEU A 154 15.96 -21.94 13.22
CA LEU A 154 17.06 -21.16 13.81
C LEU A 154 16.79 -20.78 15.27
N ILE A 155 15.52 -20.64 15.64
CA ILE A 155 15.07 -20.32 17.00
C ILE A 155 13.80 -21.11 17.32
N LYS A 156 13.44 -21.18 18.64
CA LYS A 156 12.08 -21.56 19.06
C LYS A 156 11.44 -20.43 19.83
N LEU A 157 10.16 -20.26 19.63
CA LEU A 157 9.34 -19.23 20.28
C LEU A 157 8.43 -19.85 21.34
N LYS A 158 8.16 -19.12 22.41
CA LYS A 158 7.22 -19.49 23.47
C LYS A 158 5.79 -19.57 22.97
N LYS A 159 5.44 -18.76 21.97
CA LYS A 159 4.12 -18.65 21.33
C LYS A 159 4.30 -18.31 19.85
N GLU A 160 3.26 -18.52 19.03
CA GLU A 160 3.28 -18.22 17.60
C GLU A 160 2.16 -17.23 17.25
N THR A 161 2.29 -16.02 17.79
CA THR A 161 1.31 -14.94 17.62
C THR A 161 1.96 -13.72 16.93
N LEU A 162 1.14 -12.81 16.42
CA LEU A 162 1.63 -11.63 15.69
C LEU A 162 2.15 -10.50 16.61
N ASP A 163 2.36 -10.81 17.88
CA ASP A 163 2.88 -9.91 18.92
C ASP A 163 4.10 -10.51 19.65
N VAL A 164 4.71 -11.58 19.10
CA VAL A 164 5.95 -12.13 19.66
C VAL A 164 7.08 -11.15 19.45
N THR A 165 7.96 -11.06 20.45
CA THR A 165 9.16 -10.26 20.45
C THR A 165 10.39 -11.15 20.68
N ARG A 166 11.60 -10.61 20.55
CA ARG A 166 12.84 -11.34 20.89
C ARG A 166 12.86 -11.87 22.31
N LEU A 167 12.06 -11.33 23.23
CA LEU A 167 11.92 -11.81 24.61
C LEU A 167 11.15 -13.13 24.70
N ASP A 168 10.42 -13.51 23.67
CA ASP A 168 9.68 -14.78 23.56
C ASP A 168 10.52 -15.91 22.96
N ILE A 169 11.80 -15.67 22.64
CA ILE A 169 12.74 -16.70 22.16
C ILE A 169 13.11 -17.60 23.35
N VAL A 170 12.73 -18.87 23.29
CA VAL A 170 13.02 -19.87 24.34
C VAL A 170 14.22 -20.76 24.00
N GLU A 171 14.53 -20.96 22.72
CA GLU A 171 15.76 -21.63 22.27
C GLU A 171 16.42 -20.84 21.16
N ASN A 172 17.74 -20.67 21.26
CA ASN A 172 18.59 -19.99 20.29
C ASN A 172 19.94 -20.72 20.25
N PRO A 173 20.00 -21.90 19.61
CA PRO A 173 21.19 -22.77 19.68
C PRO A 173 22.44 -22.15 19.05
N MET A 174 22.24 -21.25 18.08
CA MET A 174 23.34 -20.52 17.42
C MET A 174 23.72 -19.24 18.17
N GLY A 175 22.99 -18.86 19.23
CA GLY A 175 23.20 -17.61 19.94
C GLY A 175 23.08 -16.39 19.04
N LEU A 176 22.09 -16.39 18.11
CA LEU A 176 21.85 -15.29 17.19
C LEU A 176 21.60 -13.99 17.97
N LYS A 177 22.19 -12.92 17.51
CA LYS A 177 21.95 -11.56 18.01
C LYS A 177 20.87 -10.93 17.13
N ILE A 178 19.70 -10.74 17.68
CA ILE A 178 18.59 -10.11 16.96
C ILE A 178 18.69 -8.59 17.17
N GLU A 179 18.85 -7.85 16.07
CA GLU A 179 18.92 -6.39 16.05
C GLU A 179 17.66 -5.81 15.42
N GLU A 180 16.88 -5.11 16.22
CA GLU A 180 15.65 -4.42 15.81
C GLU A 180 16.01 -3.09 15.15
N ILE A 181 15.69 -2.94 13.86
CA ILE A 181 16.03 -1.76 13.04
C ILE A 181 14.76 -1.25 12.37
N GLU A 182 14.64 0.06 12.19
CA GLU A 182 13.54 0.63 11.40
C GLU A 182 13.51 0.02 9.99
N ALA A 183 12.33 -0.43 9.56
CA ALA A 183 12.15 -1.17 8.31
C ALA A 183 12.80 -0.49 7.08
N PRO A 184 12.76 0.85 6.90
CA PRO A 184 13.45 1.54 5.81
C PRO A 184 14.97 1.40 5.79
N GLN A 185 15.58 1.03 6.93
CA GLN A 185 17.05 0.94 7.08
C GLN A 185 17.58 -0.49 6.89
N LEU A 186 16.70 -1.52 6.89
CA LEU A 186 17.12 -2.92 6.87
C LEU A 186 17.97 -3.29 5.66
N ALA A 187 17.63 -2.84 4.45
CA ALA A 187 18.45 -3.11 3.27
C ALA A 187 19.84 -2.47 3.36
N ARG A 188 19.97 -1.35 4.06
CA ARG A 188 21.26 -0.66 4.27
C ARG A 188 22.10 -1.32 5.33
N SER A 189 21.50 -2.06 6.27
CA SER A 189 22.23 -2.77 7.32
C SER A 189 22.97 -4.02 6.84
N LEU A 190 22.67 -4.54 5.63
CA LEU A 190 23.25 -5.77 5.09
C LEU A 190 24.80 -5.84 5.20
N PRO A 191 25.58 -4.79 4.93
CA PRO A 191 27.03 -4.85 5.10
C PRO A 191 27.50 -5.04 6.54
N ASP A 192 26.64 -4.76 7.53
CA ASP A 192 26.97 -4.74 8.96
C ASP A 192 26.44 -5.95 9.72
N VAL A 193 25.55 -6.75 9.13
CA VAL A 193 24.91 -7.93 9.73
C VAL A 193 25.20 -9.20 8.93
N ASP A 194 24.95 -10.38 9.50
CA ASP A 194 25.08 -11.64 8.77
C ASP A 194 23.87 -11.85 7.85
N PHE A 195 22.68 -11.55 8.34
CA PHE A 195 21.43 -11.58 7.57
C PHE A 195 20.53 -10.41 7.97
N SER A 196 19.69 -9.98 7.05
CA SER A 196 18.60 -9.03 7.31
C SER A 196 17.27 -9.59 6.82
N ILE A 197 16.23 -9.52 7.64
CA ILE A 197 14.88 -9.90 7.26
C ILE A 197 14.12 -8.63 6.89
N ILE A 198 13.74 -8.52 5.60
CA ILE A 198 13.35 -7.26 4.99
C ILE A 198 11.96 -7.38 4.36
N ASN A 199 11.09 -6.40 4.61
CA ASN A 199 9.80 -6.28 3.94
C ASN A 199 9.97 -6.14 2.42
N GLY A 200 9.06 -6.75 1.65
CA GLY A 200 9.16 -6.84 0.19
C GLY A 200 9.36 -5.49 -0.50
N ASN A 201 8.59 -4.46 -0.11
CA ASN A 201 8.73 -3.12 -0.67
C ASN A 201 10.12 -2.50 -0.39
N TYR A 202 10.69 -2.67 0.81
CA TYR A 202 12.02 -2.16 1.11
C TYR A 202 13.13 -2.99 0.48
N ALA A 203 12.93 -4.30 0.32
CA ALA A 203 13.83 -5.14 -0.46
C ALA A 203 13.88 -4.66 -1.92
N MET A 204 12.73 -4.45 -2.56
CA MET A 204 12.65 -3.92 -3.92
C MET A 204 13.26 -2.52 -4.04
N LEU A 205 13.00 -1.63 -3.07
CA LEU A 205 13.59 -0.29 -3.04
C LEU A 205 15.12 -0.36 -2.90
N GLY A 206 15.63 -1.33 -2.15
CA GLY A 206 17.05 -1.67 -2.02
C GLY A 206 17.63 -2.45 -3.22
N LYS A 207 16.82 -2.66 -4.30
CA LYS A 207 17.18 -3.42 -5.51
C LYS A 207 17.47 -4.92 -5.25
N LEU A 208 16.96 -5.46 -4.15
CA LEU A 208 17.00 -6.88 -3.85
C LEU A 208 15.80 -7.56 -4.53
N LYS A 209 16.01 -8.75 -5.03
CA LYS A 209 14.93 -9.57 -5.62
C LYS A 209 14.54 -10.69 -4.66
N VAL A 210 13.26 -11.07 -4.62
CA VAL A 210 12.78 -12.14 -3.75
C VAL A 210 13.53 -13.47 -4.00
N LYS A 211 13.95 -13.74 -5.24
CA LYS A 211 14.74 -14.92 -5.59
C LYS A 211 16.16 -14.95 -5.02
N ASP A 212 16.68 -13.79 -4.59
CA ASP A 212 18.02 -13.66 -4.02
C ASP A 212 17.99 -13.83 -2.49
N ALA A 213 16.80 -13.98 -1.90
CA ALA A 213 16.65 -14.25 -0.48
C ALA A 213 17.13 -15.69 -0.15
N VAL A 214 17.83 -15.84 0.97
CA VAL A 214 18.28 -17.14 1.48
C VAL A 214 17.13 -17.96 2.10
N ALA A 215 16.07 -17.27 2.50
CA ALA A 215 14.80 -17.83 2.95
C ALA A 215 13.66 -16.83 2.72
N THR A 216 12.47 -17.34 2.42
CA THR A 216 11.24 -16.53 2.27
C THR A 216 10.06 -17.26 2.90
N GLU A 217 9.03 -16.50 3.23
CA GLU A 217 7.71 -17.09 3.47
C GLU A 217 7.17 -17.75 2.18
N ALA A 218 6.41 -18.83 2.33
CA ALA A 218 5.77 -19.47 1.18
C ALA A 218 4.58 -18.64 0.68
N ASN A 219 4.47 -18.49 -0.65
CA ASN A 219 3.43 -17.64 -1.28
C ASN A 219 2.00 -18.18 -1.12
N ASP A 220 1.83 -19.45 -0.79
CA ASP A 220 0.54 -20.13 -0.53
C ASP A 220 0.28 -20.36 0.96
N SER A 221 1.16 -19.83 1.83
CA SER A 221 1.07 -19.97 3.28
C SER A 221 -0.05 -19.15 3.89
N LEU A 222 -0.37 -19.43 5.16
CA LEU A 222 -1.22 -18.57 5.99
C LEU A 222 -0.68 -17.14 6.07
N ALA A 223 0.65 -16.96 5.99
CA ALA A 223 1.30 -15.66 5.96
C ALA A 223 0.85 -14.82 4.76
N ALA A 224 0.72 -15.42 3.56
CA ALA A 224 0.27 -14.72 2.36
C ALA A 224 -1.13 -14.12 2.53
N ALA A 225 -2.06 -14.85 3.16
CA ALA A 225 -3.40 -14.34 3.46
C ALA A 225 -3.38 -13.29 4.57
N THR A 226 -2.59 -13.52 5.62
CA THR A 226 -2.53 -12.66 6.81
C THR A 226 -1.90 -11.30 6.51
N PHE A 227 -0.79 -11.31 5.75
CA PHE A 227 0.00 -10.10 5.47
C PHE A 227 -0.25 -9.50 4.08
N ALA A 228 -1.41 -9.80 3.48
CA ALA A 228 -1.81 -9.12 2.26
C ALA A 228 -1.98 -7.62 2.49
N ASN A 229 -1.43 -6.83 1.57
CA ASN A 229 -1.50 -5.37 1.58
C ASN A 229 -2.89 -4.88 1.21
N VAL A 230 -3.34 -3.84 1.88
CA VAL A 230 -4.71 -3.33 1.80
C VAL A 230 -4.78 -1.91 1.25
N ILE A 231 -5.91 -1.58 0.64
CA ILE A 231 -6.36 -0.19 0.57
C ILE A 231 -7.02 0.12 1.90
N ALA A 232 -6.42 1.04 2.66
CA ALA A 232 -6.97 1.53 3.91
C ALA A 232 -7.63 2.89 3.72
N VAL A 233 -8.74 3.09 4.40
CA VAL A 233 -9.53 4.34 4.41
C VAL A 233 -9.92 4.67 5.85
N ARG A 234 -10.45 5.86 6.12
CA ARG A 234 -11.09 6.16 7.40
C ARG A 234 -12.39 5.38 7.52
N GLU A 235 -12.73 4.95 8.73
CA GLU A 235 -14.04 4.37 9.04
C GLU A 235 -15.17 5.32 8.58
N GLY A 236 -16.11 4.80 7.80
CA GLY A 236 -17.22 5.56 7.19
C GLY A 236 -16.99 6.00 5.75
N ASP A 237 -15.76 6.01 5.24
CA ASP A 237 -15.42 6.39 3.85
C ASP A 237 -15.57 5.21 2.85
N GLU A 238 -15.83 3.98 3.30
CA GLU A 238 -15.80 2.75 2.49
C GLU A 238 -16.82 2.77 1.34
N ASN A 239 -17.85 3.61 1.48
CA ASN A 239 -18.92 3.69 0.49
C ASN A 239 -18.72 4.76 -0.58
N ARG A 240 -17.66 5.54 -0.52
CA ARG A 240 -17.34 6.57 -1.51
C ARG A 240 -17.14 5.95 -2.90
N PRO A 241 -17.83 6.44 -3.94
CA PRO A 241 -17.80 5.83 -5.28
C PRO A 241 -16.40 5.77 -5.89
N GLU A 242 -15.58 6.81 -5.69
CA GLU A 242 -14.22 6.90 -6.22
C GLU A 242 -13.26 5.89 -5.55
N LEU A 243 -13.47 5.57 -4.28
CA LEU A 243 -12.71 4.54 -3.57
C LEU A 243 -13.11 3.14 -4.05
N LYS A 244 -14.42 2.90 -4.28
CA LYS A 244 -14.89 1.65 -4.88
C LYS A 244 -14.32 1.45 -6.27
N ALA A 245 -14.28 2.51 -7.10
CA ALA A 245 -13.68 2.47 -8.43
C ALA A 245 -12.18 2.16 -8.38
N LEU A 246 -11.44 2.73 -7.40
CA LEU A 246 -10.04 2.41 -7.17
C LEU A 246 -9.84 0.91 -6.89
N VAL A 247 -10.60 0.37 -5.94
CA VAL A 247 -10.52 -1.06 -5.58
C VAL A 247 -10.87 -1.97 -6.76
N GLU A 248 -11.94 -1.66 -7.50
CA GLU A 248 -12.34 -2.41 -8.70
C GLU A 248 -11.21 -2.48 -9.73
N ILE A 249 -10.55 -1.35 -10.00
CA ILE A 249 -9.44 -1.28 -10.95
C ILE A 249 -8.23 -2.04 -10.43
N LEU A 250 -7.84 -1.86 -9.17
CA LEU A 250 -6.69 -2.55 -8.59
C LEU A 250 -6.85 -4.08 -8.57
N LYS A 251 -8.10 -4.58 -8.47
CA LYS A 251 -8.42 -6.01 -8.52
C LYS A 251 -8.69 -6.53 -9.92
N SER A 252 -8.62 -5.70 -10.96
CA SER A 252 -8.85 -6.11 -12.34
C SER A 252 -7.76 -7.06 -12.84
N ASP A 253 -8.10 -7.90 -13.82
CA ASP A 253 -7.14 -8.82 -14.44
C ASP A 253 -5.96 -8.09 -15.08
N ALA A 254 -6.19 -6.89 -15.62
CA ALA A 254 -5.13 -6.06 -16.17
C ALA A 254 -4.09 -5.68 -15.11
N LEU A 255 -4.51 -5.23 -13.93
CA LEU A 255 -3.59 -4.88 -12.83
C LEU A 255 -2.94 -6.12 -12.22
N LYS A 256 -3.67 -7.24 -12.08
CA LYS A 256 -3.08 -8.53 -11.65
C LYS A 256 -1.96 -8.96 -12.60
N LYS A 257 -2.21 -8.92 -13.90
CA LYS A 257 -1.21 -9.24 -14.93
C LYS A 257 0.01 -8.33 -14.81
N PHE A 258 -0.20 -7.02 -14.71
CA PHE A 258 0.88 -6.05 -14.51
C PHE A 258 1.72 -6.39 -13.27
N MET A 259 1.10 -6.67 -12.11
CA MET A 259 1.81 -7.04 -10.89
C MET A 259 2.69 -8.26 -11.08
N ILE A 260 2.16 -9.32 -11.71
CA ILE A 260 2.90 -10.57 -11.95
C ILE A 260 4.10 -10.34 -12.88
N GLU A 261 3.89 -9.64 -14.00
CA GLU A 261 4.93 -9.41 -15.01
C GLU A 261 6.00 -8.42 -14.55
N LYS A 262 5.59 -7.37 -13.84
CA LYS A 262 6.50 -6.29 -13.43
C LYS A 262 7.42 -6.71 -12.28
N PHE A 263 6.91 -7.43 -11.28
CA PHE A 263 7.61 -7.66 -10.02
C PHE A 263 8.19 -9.08 -9.85
N GLU A 264 8.10 -9.93 -10.87
CA GLU A 264 8.81 -11.24 -10.94
C GLU A 264 8.69 -12.08 -9.65
N GLY A 265 7.51 -12.13 -9.04
CA GLY A 265 7.25 -12.86 -7.79
C GLY A 265 7.43 -12.04 -6.51
N GLY A 266 7.95 -10.82 -6.59
CA GLY A 266 8.01 -9.90 -5.45
C GLY A 266 6.64 -9.34 -5.05
N VAL A 267 5.65 -9.44 -5.93
CA VAL A 267 4.25 -9.04 -5.71
C VAL A 267 3.33 -10.16 -6.22
N VAL A 268 2.48 -10.67 -5.34
CA VAL A 268 1.51 -11.72 -5.64
C VAL A 268 0.11 -11.15 -5.45
N PRO A 269 -0.72 -11.02 -6.50
CA PRO A 269 -2.09 -10.53 -6.38
C PRO A 269 -2.89 -11.33 -5.35
N ALA A 270 -3.66 -10.65 -4.50
CA ALA A 270 -4.55 -11.29 -3.56
C ALA A 270 -5.68 -12.04 -4.29
N LYS A 271 -6.14 -13.15 -3.70
CA LYS A 271 -7.25 -13.97 -4.21
C LYS A 271 -8.60 -13.28 -4.12
#